data_9bfcaf5bc8d692b4f6025833dd4ff329
#
_entry.id   9bfcaf5bc8d692b4f6025833dd4ff329
#
_cell.length_a   1.000
_cell.length_b   1.000
_cell.length_c   1.000
_cell.angle_alpha   90.00
_cell.angle_beta   90.00
_cell.angle_gamma   90.00
#
_symmetry.space_group_name_H-M   'P 1'
#
loop_
_entity.id
_entity.type
_entity.pdbx_description
1 polymer ?
#
loop_
_entity_poly.entity_id
_entity_poly.type
_entity_poly.pdbx_seq_one_letter_code
_entity_poly.pdbx_strand_id
1 'polypeptide(L)'
;TRRPQVESLQRAAQASLEWFEAAERYMDLHPLQFTFALLTRSLRITHEDLRMRDPEFLERLDRWVAERADEQCGRSGLAGAPSPPDSPPPPMFTPYRLRDMVLPNRVVVSPMCQYCADDGTVGDWHFQHLASRAVGGAGLVYAEMTDVSAEGRISAGCAGLYKPEHVGAWKRIVDFVHGQTPAKMAIQLGHAGRKGATKRMWEGDSEPIEGGGWDLLSASPIPYFEDRSQTPREMTRADMDAVIADYVRATEYADQAGFDLLEIHMAHGYLLACFISPLTNERTDEHGGSLENRMRFPLEVFDACRAAWPQGKPMSVRVSAVDWAPGGMTAEDCVEVARLLRAHECDIVDVSAGQTVAYQKPVYGRLFQTSFADQIRHDVGIPTMAVGNVSSWMDVNTIV
;
A
#
# COMPACT_ATOMS: atom_id res chain seq x y z
N THR A 1 -23.79 26.77 41.57
CA THR A 1 -22.73 26.92 40.54
C THR A 1 -22.16 25.59 40.05
N ARG A 2 -22.48 24.42 40.65
CA ARG A 2 -22.06 23.07 40.18
C ARG A 2 -23.08 22.40 39.22
N ARG A 3 -24.36 22.80 39.24
CA ARG A 3 -25.40 22.19 38.39
C ARG A 3 -25.18 22.33 36.87
N PRO A 4 -24.78 23.49 36.31
CA PRO A 4 -24.59 23.61 34.86
C PRO A 4 -23.47 22.73 34.28
N GLN A 5 -22.43 22.44 35.07
CA GLN A 5 -21.34 21.56 34.65
C GLN A 5 -21.77 20.08 34.64
N VAL A 6 -22.58 19.66 35.61
CA VAL A 6 -23.13 18.28 35.67
C VAL A 6 -24.12 18.05 34.52
N GLU A 7 -24.98 19.02 34.22
CA GLU A 7 -25.94 18.94 33.11
C GLU A 7 -25.26 18.95 31.73
N SER A 8 -24.13 19.66 31.56
CA SER A 8 -23.36 19.65 30.34
C SER A 8 -22.62 18.31 30.15
N LEU A 9 -22.11 17.73 31.23
CA LEU A 9 -21.51 16.40 31.24
C LEU A 9 -22.53 15.30 30.95
N GLN A 10 -23.74 15.41 31.53
CA GLN A 10 -24.84 14.48 31.28
C GLN A 10 -25.32 14.55 29.81
N ARG A 11 -25.43 15.76 29.23
CA ARG A 11 -25.76 15.94 27.80
C ARG A 11 -24.69 15.41 26.90
N ALA A 12 -23.41 15.65 27.22
CA ALA A 12 -22.28 15.08 26.45
C ALA A 12 -22.24 13.56 26.55
N ALA A 13 -22.52 12.98 27.71
CA ALA A 13 -22.61 11.54 27.89
C ALA A 13 -23.81 10.93 27.15
N GLN A 14 -24.99 11.59 27.21
CA GLN A 14 -26.16 11.14 26.46
C GLN A 14 -25.96 11.22 24.95
N ALA A 15 -25.44 12.33 24.43
CA ALA A 15 -25.11 12.49 23.04
C ALA A 15 -24.03 11.48 22.58
N SER A 16 -23.11 11.12 23.48
CA SER A 16 -22.11 10.08 23.21
C SER A 16 -22.72 8.70 23.16
N LEU A 17 -23.72 8.39 23.98
CA LEU A 17 -24.46 7.14 23.98
C LEU A 17 -25.34 6.99 22.72
N GLU A 18 -26.07 8.02 22.35
CA GLU A 18 -26.89 8.03 21.11
C GLU A 18 -26.04 7.90 19.86
N TRP A 19 -24.89 8.55 19.86
CA TRP A 19 -23.91 8.41 18.77
C TRP A 19 -23.28 7.01 18.74
N PHE A 20 -23.10 6.43 19.90
CA PHE A 20 -22.57 5.09 20.10
C PHE A 20 -23.48 4.00 19.49
N GLU A 21 -24.78 4.07 19.71
CA GLU A 21 -25.76 3.14 19.09
C GLU A 21 -25.76 3.24 17.56
N ALA A 22 -25.50 4.43 17.02
CA ALA A 22 -25.35 4.64 15.59
C ALA A 22 -23.98 4.16 15.07
N ALA A 23 -22.92 4.33 15.86
CA ALA A 23 -21.55 4.00 15.50
C ALA A 23 -21.24 2.49 15.58
N GLU A 24 -21.95 1.74 16.45
CA GLU A 24 -21.77 0.28 16.58
C GLU A 24 -21.94 -0.46 15.25
N ARG A 25 -22.72 0.09 14.32
CA ARG A 25 -22.91 -0.44 12.97
C ARG A 25 -21.71 -0.28 12.04
N TYR A 26 -20.74 0.57 12.40
CA TYR A 26 -19.66 1.01 11.54
C TYR A 26 -18.26 0.86 12.15
N MET A 27 -18.15 0.37 13.39
CA MET A 27 -16.89 0.32 14.11
C MET A 27 -16.69 -1.00 14.84
N ASP A 28 -15.65 -1.75 14.49
CA ASP A 28 -15.17 -2.92 15.24
C ASP A 28 -14.47 -2.54 16.58
N LEU A 29 -14.80 -1.36 17.15
CA LEU A 29 -14.26 -0.92 18.41
C LEU A 29 -15.18 -1.29 19.56
N HIS A 30 -14.58 -1.90 20.58
CA HIS A 30 -15.31 -2.12 21.83
C HIS A 30 -15.87 -0.79 22.36
N PRO A 31 -17.13 -0.75 22.81
CA PRO A 31 -17.81 0.44 23.31
C PRO A 31 -17.01 1.33 24.27
N LEU A 32 -16.32 0.74 25.21
CA LEU A 32 -15.50 1.48 26.17
C LEU A 32 -14.28 2.16 25.52
N GLN A 33 -13.67 1.55 24.53
CA GLN A 33 -12.54 2.15 23.79
C GLN A 33 -13.01 3.35 22.98
N PHE A 34 -14.18 3.24 22.37
CA PHE A 34 -14.77 4.34 21.62
C PHE A 34 -15.13 5.53 22.52
N THR A 35 -15.80 5.28 23.64
CA THR A 35 -16.14 6.32 24.62
C THR A 35 -14.89 6.96 25.20
N PHE A 36 -13.87 6.17 25.52
CA PHE A 36 -12.58 6.67 25.99
C PHE A 36 -11.89 7.55 24.95
N ALA A 37 -11.84 7.09 23.70
CA ALA A 37 -11.27 7.83 22.58
C ALA A 37 -11.99 9.17 22.33
N LEU A 38 -13.32 9.20 22.48
CA LEU A 38 -14.14 10.41 22.35
C LEU A 38 -13.88 11.41 23.48
N LEU A 39 -13.78 10.92 24.72
CA LEU A 39 -13.56 11.77 25.91
C LEU A 39 -12.12 12.29 25.99
N THR A 40 -11.15 11.57 25.50
CA THR A 40 -9.73 11.93 25.57
C THR A 40 -9.24 12.77 24.37
N ARG A 41 -10.13 13.24 23.50
CA ARG A 41 -9.79 13.96 22.26
C ARG A 41 -8.83 13.14 21.38
N SER A 42 -9.01 11.82 21.34
CA SER A 42 -8.17 11.00 20.47
C SER A 42 -8.30 11.44 19.01
N LEU A 43 -7.27 11.20 18.21
CA LEU A 43 -7.19 11.43 16.75
C LEU A 43 -8.25 10.64 15.93
N ARG A 44 -9.26 10.05 16.59
CA ARG A 44 -10.30 9.21 16.00
C ARG A 44 -11.63 9.94 15.76
N ILE A 45 -11.65 11.26 15.73
CA ILE A 45 -12.81 12.03 15.29
C ILE A 45 -12.88 11.88 13.76
N THR A 46 -14.00 11.35 13.26
CA THR A 46 -14.21 11.20 11.83
C THR A 46 -14.67 12.52 11.20
N HIS A 47 -14.49 12.63 9.89
CA HIS A 47 -15.02 13.73 9.09
C HIS A 47 -16.53 13.94 9.31
N GLU A 48 -17.33 12.87 9.41
CA GLU A 48 -18.77 12.97 9.69
C GLU A 48 -19.10 13.41 11.13
N ASP A 49 -18.27 13.07 12.10
CA ASP A 49 -18.45 13.57 13.48
C ASP A 49 -18.30 15.08 13.53
N LEU A 50 -17.38 15.63 12.76
CA LEU A 50 -17.22 17.08 12.61
C LEU A 50 -18.44 17.70 11.95
N ARG A 51 -19.07 17.03 10.96
CA ARG A 51 -20.31 17.52 10.31
C ARG A 51 -21.45 17.68 11.30
N MET A 52 -21.59 16.73 12.23
CA MET A 52 -22.63 16.82 13.27
C MET A 52 -22.32 17.85 14.36
N ARG A 53 -21.04 18.11 14.63
CA ARG A 53 -20.61 19.00 15.70
C ARG A 53 -20.45 20.45 15.27
N ASP A 54 -19.85 20.66 14.11
CA ASP A 54 -19.57 21.98 13.53
C ASP A 54 -19.59 21.90 12.00
N PRO A 55 -20.79 21.90 11.40
CA PRO A 55 -20.94 21.78 9.94
C PRO A 55 -20.28 22.96 9.20
N GLU A 56 -20.25 24.16 9.79
CA GLU A 56 -19.59 25.31 9.16
C GLU A 56 -18.07 25.15 9.12
N PHE A 57 -17.48 24.60 10.18
CA PHE A 57 -16.06 24.27 10.20
C PHE A 57 -15.74 23.22 9.13
N LEU A 58 -16.56 22.18 9.04
CA LEU A 58 -16.33 21.12 8.05
C LEU A 58 -16.44 21.65 6.62
N GLU A 59 -17.42 22.49 6.31
CA GLU A 59 -17.54 23.10 4.98
C GLU A 59 -16.31 23.95 4.63
N ARG A 60 -15.75 24.68 5.59
CA ARG A 60 -14.50 25.43 5.38
C ARG A 60 -13.31 24.51 5.15
N LEU A 61 -13.24 23.40 5.88
CA LEU A 61 -12.21 22.39 5.73
C LEU A 61 -12.29 21.73 4.33
N ASP A 62 -13.46 21.27 3.94
CA ASP A 62 -13.68 20.65 2.63
C ASP A 62 -13.34 21.62 1.49
N ARG A 63 -13.72 22.88 1.63
CA ARG A 63 -13.38 23.96 0.66
C ARG A 63 -11.86 24.15 0.59
N TRP A 64 -11.19 24.21 1.73
CA TRP A 64 -9.73 24.34 1.78
C TRP A 64 -9.02 23.15 1.14
N VAL A 65 -9.47 21.91 1.38
CA VAL A 65 -8.92 20.69 0.74
C VAL A 65 -9.12 20.75 -0.76
N ALA A 66 -10.30 21.15 -1.23
CA ALA A 66 -10.59 21.28 -2.67
C ALA A 66 -9.71 22.34 -3.33
N GLU A 67 -9.57 23.52 -2.73
CA GLU A 67 -8.70 24.59 -3.21
C GLU A 67 -7.23 24.14 -3.32
N ARG A 68 -6.72 23.43 -2.30
CA ARG A 68 -5.35 22.87 -2.33
C ARG A 68 -5.17 21.82 -3.41
N ALA A 69 -6.17 20.97 -3.63
CA ALA A 69 -6.14 20.00 -4.70
C ALA A 69 -6.12 20.66 -6.09
N ASP A 70 -6.92 21.70 -6.27
CA ASP A 70 -6.96 22.50 -7.52
C ASP A 70 -5.63 23.23 -7.76
N GLU A 71 -5.03 23.82 -6.72
CA GLU A 71 -3.71 24.46 -6.82
C GLU A 71 -2.63 23.43 -7.22
N GLN A 72 -2.63 22.24 -6.59
CA GLN A 72 -1.68 21.17 -6.87
C GLN A 72 -1.83 20.61 -8.28
N CYS A 73 -3.08 20.41 -8.73
CA CYS A 73 -3.36 19.82 -10.05
C CYS A 73 -3.30 20.83 -11.19
N GLY A 74 -3.41 22.12 -10.90
CA GLY A 74 -3.61 23.18 -11.88
C GLY A 74 -5.03 23.15 -12.47
N ARG A 75 -5.66 24.30 -12.65
CA ARG A 75 -7.03 24.42 -13.21
C ARG A 75 -7.20 23.77 -14.59
N SER A 76 -6.11 23.47 -15.29
CA SER A 76 -6.11 22.86 -16.62
C SER A 76 -6.29 21.32 -16.58
N GLY A 77 -6.17 20.66 -15.44
CA GLY A 77 -6.32 19.21 -15.31
C GLY A 77 -7.77 18.71 -15.32
N LEU A 78 -8.73 19.60 -15.15
CA LEU A 78 -10.17 19.33 -15.10
C LEU A 78 -10.96 20.07 -16.17
N ALA A 79 -10.41 20.23 -17.37
CA ALA A 79 -11.16 20.78 -18.51
C ALA A 79 -12.36 19.86 -18.80
N GLY A 80 -13.55 20.26 -18.35
CA GLY A 80 -14.79 19.50 -18.47
C GLY A 80 -15.43 19.05 -17.15
N ALA A 81 -14.79 19.30 -15.99
CA ALA A 81 -15.50 19.14 -14.73
C ALA A 81 -16.68 20.14 -14.67
N PRO A 82 -17.88 19.70 -14.26
CA PRO A 82 -18.99 20.64 -14.04
C PRO A 82 -18.53 21.69 -13.02
N SER A 83 -19.04 22.92 -13.15
CA SER A 83 -18.82 23.99 -12.16
C SER A 83 -19.01 23.42 -10.77
N PRO A 84 -18.15 23.78 -9.79
CA PRO A 84 -18.26 23.22 -8.46
C PRO A 84 -19.71 23.38 -7.97
N PRO A 85 -20.31 22.34 -7.43
CA PRO A 85 -21.60 22.45 -6.79
C PRO A 85 -21.53 23.53 -5.68
N ASP A 86 -22.65 24.10 -5.26
CA ASP A 86 -22.72 25.15 -4.21
C ASP A 86 -21.98 24.74 -2.91
N SER A 87 -21.75 23.44 -2.72
CA SER A 87 -20.94 22.86 -1.65
C SER A 87 -19.65 22.20 -2.17
N PRO A 88 -18.51 22.31 -1.46
CA PRO A 88 -17.26 21.67 -1.85
C PRO A 88 -17.40 20.14 -1.86
N PRO A 89 -16.66 19.42 -2.74
CA PRO A 89 -16.66 17.96 -2.71
C PRO A 89 -16.01 17.46 -1.42
N PRO A 90 -16.47 16.31 -0.88
CA PRO A 90 -15.76 15.64 0.22
C PRO A 90 -14.30 15.35 -0.16
N PRO A 91 -13.35 15.37 0.80
CA PRO A 91 -11.91 15.21 0.53
C PRO A 91 -11.56 14.02 -0.36
N MET A 92 -12.25 12.88 -0.21
CA MET A 92 -12.02 11.68 -1.02
C MET A 92 -12.22 11.89 -2.52
N PHE A 93 -13.02 12.86 -2.94
CA PHE A 93 -13.32 13.16 -4.35
C PHE A 93 -12.48 14.31 -4.90
N THR A 94 -11.49 14.79 -4.18
CA THR A 94 -10.55 15.78 -4.69
C THR A 94 -9.45 15.10 -5.51
N PRO A 95 -8.98 15.72 -6.61
CA PRO A 95 -7.89 15.16 -7.41
C PRO A 95 -6.55 15.19 -6.67
N TYR A 96 -5.58 14.42 -7.17
CA TYR A 96 -4.23 14.42 -6.65
C TYR A 96 -3.19 14.26 -7.76
N ARG A 97 -2.16 15.08 -7.74
CA ARG A 97 -1.06 15.02 -8.71
C ARG A 97 0.18 14.38 -8.11
N LEU A 98 0.74 13.43 -8.84
CA LEU A 98 2.08 12.89 -8.63
C LEU A 98 2.83 12.99 -9.97
N ARG A 99 3.86 13.79 -10.05
CA ARG A 99 4.54 14.14 -11.30
C ARG A 99 3.52 14.59 -12.37
N ASP A 100 3.50 13.91 -13.53
CA ASP A 100 2.53 14.23 -14.61
C ASP A 100 1.20 13.48 -14.47
N MET A 101 1.13 12.45 -13.61
CA MET A 101 -0.09 11.71 -13.34
C MET A 101 -1.04 12.51 -12.44
N VAL A 102 -2.30 12.64 -12.86
CA VAL A 102 -3.37 13.23 -12.05
C VAL A 102 -4.41 12.14 -11.75
N LEU A 103 -4.62 11.84 -10.48
CA LEU A 103 -5.71 10.99 -10.01
C LEU A 103 -7.01 11.78 -9.95
N PRO A 104 -8.14 11.23 -10.42
CA PRO A 104 -9.43 11.91 -10.37
C PRO A 104 -10.01 12.00 -8.94
N ASN A 105 -9.57 11.15 -8.02
CA ASN A 105 -9.96 11.14 -6.62
C ASN A 105 -8.91 10.40 -5.78
N ARG A 106 -9.10 10.37 -4.44
CA ARG A 106 -8.16 9.79 -3.46
C ARG A 106 -8.38 8.31 -3.17
N VAL A 107 -9.34 7.65 -3.84
CA VAL A 107 -9.65 6.24 -3.59
C VAL A 107 -8.69 5.37 -4.40
N VAL A 108 -7.89 4.58 -3.68
CA VAL A 108 -6.91 3.66 -4.25
C VAL A 108 -7.31 2.23 -3.92
N VAL A 109 -7.37 1.36 -4.93
CA VAL A 109 -7.52 -0.09 -4.75
C VAL A 109 -6.15 -0.71 -4.59
N SER A 110 -5.85 -1.22 -3.40
CA SER A 110 -4.58 -1.85 -3.07
C SER A 110 -4.31 -3.11 -3.90
N PRO A 111 -3.03 -3.49 -4.14
CA PRO A 111 -2.68 -4.73 -4.81
C PRO A 111 -3.11 -5.95 -3.99
N MET A 112 -3.78 -6.91 -4.63
CA MET A 112 -4.34 -8.11 -4.00
C MET A 112 -4.12 -9.33 -4.91
N CYS A 113 -3.26 -10.26 -4.51
CA CYS A 113 -2.96 -11.47 -5.27
C CYS A 113 -4.21 -12.31 -5.54
N GLN A 114 -4.43 -12.69 -6.79
CA GLN A 114 -5.59 -13.46 -7.24
C GLN A 114 -5.26 -14.95 -7.40
N TYR A 115 -4.00 -15.30 -7.55
CA TYR A 115 -3.51 -16.67 -7.75
C TYR A 115 -4.15 -17.44 -8.93
N CYS A 116 -4.61 -16.70 -9.95
CA CYS A 116 -5.37 -17.22 -11.08
C CYS A 116 -4.64 -17.07 -12.44
N ALA A 117 -3.38 -16.66 -12.44
CA ALA A 117 -2.57 -16.57 -13.65
C ALA A 117 -2.09 -17.96 -14.12
N ASP A 118 -1.85 -18.08 -15.41
CA ASP A 118 -1.26 -19.25 -16.03
C ASP A 118 0.16 -18.91 -16.50
N ASP A 119 1.17 -19.50 -15.85
CA ASP A 119 2.61 -19.21 -16.06
C ASP A 119 2.89 -17.69 -16.12
N GLY A 120 2.31 -16.96 -15.16
CA GLY A 120 2.40 -15.49 -15.07
C GLY A 120 1.43 -14.71 -15.96
N THR A 121 0.79 -15.36 -16.92
CA THR A 121 -0.13 -14.70 -17.86
C THR A 121 -1.48 -14.42 -17.21
N VAL A 122 -1.86 -13.15 -17.15
CA VAL A 122 -3.16 -12.71 -16.61
C VAL A 122 -4.29 -12.95 -17.60
N GLY A 123 -5.46 -13.35 -17.08
CA GLY A 123 -6.63 -13.74 -17.90
C GLY A 123 -7.87 -12.89 -17.60
N ASP A 124 -9.04 -13.43 -17.99
CA ASP A 124 -10.32 -12.74 -17.85
C ASP A 124 -10.74 -12.49 -16.39
N TRP A 125 -10.27 -13.31 -15.45
CA TRP A 125 -10.49 -13.05 -14.02
C TRP A 125 -9.83 -11.74 -13.59
N HIS A 126 -8.56 -11.54 -13.97
CA HIS A 126 -7.81 -10.31 -13.67
C HIS A 126 -8.44 -9.10 -14.37
N PHE A 127 -8.88 -9.27 -15.62
CA PHE A 127 -9.61 -8.23 -16.35
C PHE A 127 -10.88 -7.82 -15.59
N GLN A 128 -11.73 -8.78 -15.23
CA GLN A 128 -12.97 -8.51 -14.49
C GLN A 128 -12.67 -7.86 -13.13
N HIS A 129 -11.69 -8.39 -12.41
CA HIS A 129 -11.29 -7.90 -11.09
C HIS A 129 -10.86 -6.44 -11.13
N LEU A 130 -9.95 -6.06 -12.01
CA LEU A 130 -9.40 -4.71 -12.10
C LEU A 130 -10.36 -3.72 -12.77
N ALA A 131 -10.96 -4.11 -13.90
CA ALA A 131 -11.89 -3.27 -14.64
C ALA A 131 -13.13 -2.90 -13.83
N SER A 132 -13.69 -3.84 -13.05
CA SER A 132 -14.87 -3.55 -12.22
C SER A 132 -14.60 -2.50 -11.13
N ARG A 133 -13.39 -2.43 -10.56
CA ARG A 133 -12.99 -1.43 -9.57
C ARG A 133 -12.82 -0.06 -10.21
N ALA A 134 -12.21 -0.01 -11.39
CA ALA A 134 -12.07 1.22 -12.16
C ALA A 134 -13.43 1.78 -12.59
N VAL A 135 -14.32 0.93 -13.13
CA VAL A 135 -15.71 1.30 -13.48
C VAL A 135 -16.49 1.70 -12.21
N GLY A 136 -16.19 1.11 -11.06
CA GLY A 136 -16.76 1.48 -9.76
C GLY A 136 -16.32 2.84 -9.22
N GLY A 137 -15.39 3.55 -9.91
CA GLY A 137 -15.02 4.93 -9.61
C GLY A 137 -13.75 5.11 -8.78
N ALA A 138 -12.95 4.06 -8.56
CA ALA A 138 -11.63 4.22 -7.94
C ALA A 138 -10.73 5.15 -8.78
N GLY A 139 -9.96 6.01 -8.12
CA GLY A 139 -9.03 6.93 -8.81
C GLY A 139 -7.77 6.24 -9.30
N LEU A 140 -7.31 5.21 -8.56
CA LEU A 140 -6.15 4.38 -8.89
C LEU A 140 -6.47 2.92 -8.58
N VAL A 141 -6.16 2.03 -9.51
CA VAL A 141 -6.32 0.58 -9.32
C VAL A 141 -4.97 -0.09 -9.50
N TYR A 142 -4.51 -0.77 -8.44
CA TYR A 142 -3.28 -1.57 -8.51
C TYR A 142 -3.56 -2.97 -9.05
N ALA A 143 -2.74 -3.39 -9.99
CA ALA A 143 -2.51 -4.79 -10.27
C ALA A 143 -1.88 -5.45 -9.03
N GLU A 144 -2.15 -6.74 -8.84
CA GLU A 144 -1.55 -7.55 -7.76
C GLU A 144 -0.02 -7.52 -7.81
N MET A 145 0.64 -8.01 -6.73
CA MET A 145 2.07 -8.28 -6.78
C MET A 145 2.37 -9.14 -8.01
N THR A 146 3.09 -8.54 -8.94
CA THR A 146 3.42 -9.10 -10.24
C THR A 146 4.89 -9.46 -10.23
N ASP A 147 5.18 -10.74 -10.40
CA ASP A 147 6.51 -11.26 -10.19
C ASP A 147 7.44 -10.97 -11.38
N VAL A 148 8.67 -10.54 -11.05
CA VAL A 148 9.68 -10.11 -12.02
C VAL A 148 10.43 -11.28 -12.68
N SER A 149 10.29 -12.48 -12.11
CA SER A 149 10.85 -13.75 -12.65
C SER A 149 9.93 -14.93 -12.32
N ALA A 150 10.13 -16.06 -13.00
CA ALA A 150 9.38 -17.28 -12.72
C ALA A 150 9.64 -17.82 -11.31
N GLU A 151 10.87 -17.71 -10.85
CA GLU A 151 11.31 -18.10 -9.50
C GLU A 151 10.90 -17.08 -8.43
N GLY A 152 10.56 -15.87 -8.84
CA GLY A 152 10.05 -14.83 -7.96
C GLY A 152 8.62 -15.04 -7.47
N ARG A 153 7.88 -15.99 -8.03
CA ARG A 153 6.46 -16.22 -7.70
C ARG A 153 6.24 -16.79 -6.30
N ILE A 154 5.14 -16.37 -5.66
CA ILE A 154 4.67 -17.04 -4.44
C ILE A 154 4.20 -18.44 -4.77
N SER A 155 3.35 -18.58 -5.81
CA SER A 155 2.78 -19.85 -6.28
C SER A 155 2.74 -19.88 -7.81
N ALA A 156 2.47 -21.03 -8.38
CA ALA A 156 2.31 -21.18 -9.83
C ALA A 156 1.17 -20.33 -10.42
N GLY A 157 0.23 -19.88 -9.59
CA GLY A 157 -0.90 -19.04 -10.00
C GLY A 157 -0.66 -17.53 -9.92
N CYS A 158 0.54 -17.07 -9.55
CA CYS A 158 0.84 -15.65 -9.45
C CYS A 158 1.00 -14.99 -10.82
N ALA A 159 0.54 -13.74 -10.92
CA ALA A 159 0.77 -12.91 -12.09
C ALA A 159 2.25 -12.58 -12.27
N GLY A 160 2.68 -12.45 -13.50
CA GLY A 160 4.07 -12.16 -13.85
C GLY A 160 4.22 -11.06 -14.89
N LEU A 161 5.44 -10.52 -14.96
CA LEU A 161 5.84 -9.60 -16.02
C LEU A 161 7.31 -9.87 -16.44
N TYR A 162 7.62 -11.15 -16.65
CA TYR A 162 8.96 -11.64 -16.96
C TYR A 162 9.11 -12.21 -18.39
N LYS A 163 8.02 -12.23 -19.18
CA LYS A 163 7.99 -12.65 -20.57
C LYS A 163 7.35 -11.58 -21.45
N PRO A 164 7.74 -11.43 -22.72
CA PRO A 164 7.13 -10.47 -23.65
C PRO A 164 5.61 -10.66 -23.80
N GLU A 165 5.12 -11.90 -23.74
CA GLU A 165 3.69 -12.24 -23.88
C GLU A 165 2.83 -11.63 -22.77
N HIS A 166 3.39 -11.46 -21.58
CA HIS A 166 2.70 -10.85 -20.46
C HIS A 166 2.31 -9.38 -20.73
N VAL A 167 3.13 -8.66 -21.51
CA VAL A 167 2.87 -7.26 -21.87
C VAL A 167 1.52 -7.11 -22.55
N GLY A 168 1.22 -7.96 -23.55
CA GLY A 168 -0.05 -7.92 -24.27
C GLY A 168 -1.26 -8.21 -23.38
N ALA A 169 -1.11 -9.16 -22.46
CA ALA A 169 -2.16 -9.54 -21.52
C ALA A 169 -2.49 -8.40 -20.54
N TRP A 170 -1.48 -7.74 -19.97
CA TRP A 170 -1.64 -6.57 -19.12
C TRP A 170 -2.16 -5.36 -19.90
N LYS A 171 -1.61 -5.10 -21.09
CA LYS A 171 -2.04 -3.98 -21.95
C LYS A 171 -3.52 -4.00 -22.26
N ARG A 172 -4.11 -5.17 -22.51
CA ARG A 172 -5.55 -5.35 -22.73
C ARG A 172 -6.39 -4.76 -21.56
N ILE A 173 -5.92 -4.96 -20.33
CA ILE A 173 -6.61 -4.48 -19.13
C ILE A 173 -6.44 -2.96 -18.98
N VAL A 174 -5.20 -2.49 -19.13
CA VAL A 174 -4.85 -1.07 -19.03
C VAL A 174 -5.59 -0.25 -20.08
N ASP A 175 -5.59 -0.69 -21.35
CA ASP A 175 -6.27 0.00 -22.46
C ASP A 175 -7.79 0.08 -22.21
N PHE A 176 -8.41 -0.97 -21.65
CA PHE A 176 -9.82 -0.92 -21.29
C PHE A 176 -10.10 0.12 -20.21
N VAL A 177 -9.31 0.10 -19.14
CA VAL A 177 -9.49 1.04 -18.01
C VAL A 177 -9.33 2.48 -18.50
N HIS A 178 -8.27 2.79 -19.23
CA HIS A 178 -8.03 4.13 -19.77
C HIS A 178 -9.08 4.57 -20.79
N GLY A 179 -9.58 3.64 -21.60
CA GLY A 179 -10.59 3.93 -22.63
C GLY A 179 -12.01 4.11 -22.08
N GLN A 180 -12.33 3.53 -20.92
CA GLN A 180 -13.69 3.49 -20.40
C GLN A 180 -13.88 4.26 -19.08
N THR A 181 -12.80 4.64 -18.41
CA THR A 181 -12.85 5.28 -17.08
C THR A 181 -11.79 6.37 -16.96
N PRO A 182 -11.93 7.33 -16.03
CA PRO A 182 -10.86 8.28 -15.69
C PRO A 182 -9.80 7.68 -14.75
N ALA A 183 -9.95 6.43 -14.29
CA ALA A 183 -9.04 5.80 -13.36
C ALA A 183 -7.64 5.64 -13.95
N LYS A 184 -6.64 5.63 -13.06
CA LYS A 184 -5.25 5.30 -13.37
C LYS A 184 -4.95 3.87 -12.98
N MET A 185 -3.98 3.26 -13.67
CA MET A 185 -3.53 1.89 -13.41
C MET A 185 -2.11 1.88 -12.86
N ALA A 186 -1.93 1.18 -11.74
CA ALA A 186 -0.64 0.93 -11.16
C ALA A 186 -0.30 -0.57 -11.19
N ILE A 187 0.99 -0.88 -11.20
CA ILE A 187 1.49 -2.25 -11.06
C ILE A 187 2.47 -2.34 -9.91
N GLN A 188 2.34 -3.39 -9.09
CA GLN A 188 3.27 -3.68 -8.02
C GLN A 188 4.24 -4.79 -8.47
N LEU A 189 5.51 -4.46 -8.67
CA LEU A 189 6.55 -5.44 -8.99
C LEU A 189 7.12 -6.05 -7.71
N GLY A 190 7.27 -7.37 -7.70
CA GLY A 190 7.74 -8.11 -6.55
C GLY A 190 8.53 -9.37 -6.89
N HIS A 191 9.13 -9.95 -5.85
CA HIS A 191 9.79 -11.24 -5.83
C HIS A 191 9.54 -11.87 -4.45
N ALA A 192 8.91 -13.04 -4.43
CA ALA A 192 8.44 -13.65 -3.18
C ALA A 192 9.56 -14.02 -2.18
N GLY A 193 10.80 -14.20 -2.68
CA GLY A 193 11.92 -14.56 -1.81
C GLY A 193 11.65 -15.87 -1.08
N ARG A 194 11.91 -15.90 0.22
CA ARG A 194 11.72 -17.07 1.09
C ARG A 194 10.26 -17.52 1.25
N LYS A 195 9.29 -16.73 0.80
CA LYS A 195 7.85 -17.06 0.82
C LYS A 195 7.34 -17.60 -0.51
N GLY A 196 8.24 -17.89 -1.45
CA GLY A 196 7.93 -18.47 -2.75
C GLY A 196 7.74 -19.99 -2.73
N ALA A 197 7.50 -20.56 -3.93
CA ALA A 197 7.34 -22.00 -4.17
C ALA A 197 6.29 -22.66 -3.28
N THR A 198 5.16 -21.98 -3.06
CA THR A 198 4.03 -22.48 -2.26
C THR A 198 2.85 -22.90 -3.13
N LYS A 199 1.96 -23.70 -2.57
CA LYS A 199 0.64 -23.96 -3.13
C LYS A 199 -0.15 -22.66 -3.23
N ARG A 200 -1.20 -22.63 -4.03
CA ARG A 200 -2.17 -21.52 -4.00
C ARG A 200 -2.83 -21.46 -2.62
N MET A 201 -3.22 -20.25 -2.18
CA MET A 201 -3.72 -20.05 -0.82
C MET A 201 -4.87 -20.98 -0.42
N TRP A 202 -5.78 -21.30 -1.34
CA TRP A 202 -6.91 -22.22 -1.07
C TRP A 202 -6.56 -23.71 -1.19
N GLU A 203 -5.38 -24.05 -1.67
CA GLU A 203 -4.87 -25.44 -1.73
C GLU A 203 -4.06 -25.80 -0.48
N GLY A 204 -3.59 -24.78 0.27
CA GLY A 204 -2.81 -24.91 1.48
C GLY A 204 -2.04 -23.62 1.75
N ASP A 205 -2.48 -22.84 2.74
CA ASP A 205 -1.85 -21.56 3.07
C ASP A 205 -0.38 -21.72 3.40
N SER A 206 0.48 -21.13 2.58
CA SER A 206 1.94 -21.17 2.73
C SER A 206 2.57 -22.59 2.79
N GLU A 207 1.85 -23.61 2.31
CA GLU A 207 2.41 -24.95 2.18
C GLU A 207 3.32 -25.04 0.94
N PRO A 208 4.49 -25.71 1.04
CA PRO A 208 5.36 -25.95 -0.09
C PRO A 208 4.66 -26.75 -1.21
N ILE A 209 5.07 -26.52 -2.47
CA ILE A 209 4.59 -27.29 -3.61
C ILE A 209 5.07 -28.74 -3.45
N GLU A 210 4.16 -29.71 -3.63
CA GLU A 210 4.48 -31.15 -3.58
C GLU A 210 5.45 -31.55 -4.69
N GLY A 211 6.44 -32.34 -4.34
CA GLY A 211 7.44 -32.82 -5.32
C GLY A 211 8.57 -31.84 -5.62
N GLY A 212 8.65 -30.73 -4.89
CA GLY A 212 9.67 -29.69 -5.02
C GLY A 212 9.21 -28.52 -5.90
N GLY A 213 9.45 -27.32 -5.40
CA GLY A 213 9.26 -26.08 -6.14
C GLY A 213 10.58 -25.64 -6.84
N TRP A 214 10.69 -24.36 -7.08
CA TRP A 214 11.94 -23.73 -7.53
C TRP A 214 12.79 -23.31 -6.33
N ASP A 215 14.07 -23.06 -6.58
CA ASP A 215 15.01 -22.59 -5.55
C ASP A 215 14.60 -21.20 -5.02
N LEU A 216 14.66 -21.05 -3.70
CA LEU A 216 14.34 -19.79 -3.06
C LEU A 216 15.59 -18.98 -2.72
N LEU A 217 15.48 -17.66 -2.88
CA LEU A 217 16.52 -16.69 -2.57
C LEU A 217 16.07 -15.80 -1.41
N SER A 218 16.99 -15.39 -0.54
CA SER A 218 16.75 -14.42 0.53
C SER A 218 18.02 -13.72 0.95
N ALA A 219 17.90 -12.72 1.84
CA ALA A 219 19.05 -12.06 2.47
C ALA A 219 19.88 -13.05 3.29
N SER A 220 19.23 -13.95 4.01
CA SER A 220 19.87 -15.02 4.81
C SER A 220 19.08 -16.32 4.69
N PRO A 221 19.69 -17.49 5.00
CA PRO A 221 19.05 -18.80 4.84
C PRO A 221 18.07 -19.12 5.99
N ILE A 222 17.11 -18.23 6.20
CA ILE A 222 16.10 -18.32 7.28
C ILE A 222 14.74 -18.66 6.62
N PRO A 223 14.12 -19.84 6.85
CA PRO A 223 12.82 -20.18 6.28
C PRO A 223 11.70 -19.33 6.91
N TYR A 224 10.56 -19.22 6.23
CA TYR A 224 9.41 -18.48 6.78
C TYR A 224 8.74 -19.24 7.94
N PHE A 225 8.48 -20.54 7.78
CA PHE A 225 8.12 -21.47 8.84
C PHE A 225 9.24 -22.47 9.02
N GLU A 226 9.74 -22.65 10.26
CA GLU A 226 10.85 -23.53 10.56
C GLU A 226 10.54 -25.01 10.29
N ASP A 227 9.27 -25.41 10.45
CA ASP A 227 8.80 -26.79 10.40
C ASP A 227 8.40 -27.27 9.00
N ARG A 228 8.15 -26.33 8.04
CA ARG A 228 7.58 -26.72 6.73
C ARG A 228 8.06 -25.93 5.52
N SER A 229 8.51 -24.69 5.69
CA SER A 229 8.98 -23.92 4.54
C SER A 229 10.34 -24.40 4.04
N GLN A 230 10.54 -24.34 2.72
CA GLN A 230 11.84 -24.53 2.13
C GLN A 230 12.81 -23.45 2.65
N THR A 231 14.02 -23.87 3.05
CA THR A 231 15.07 -22.92 3.45
C THR A 231 15.62 -22.24 2.20
N PRO A 232 15.58 -20.89 2.12
CA PRO A 232 16.12 -20.17 1.01
C PRO A 232 17.66 -20.20 1.02
N ARG A 233 18.26 -20.02 -0.14
CA ARG A 233 19.70 -19.76 -0.25
C ARG A 233 19.98 -18.27 -0.02
N GLU A 234 21.05 -17.96 0.71
CA GLU A 234 21.57 -16.60 0.80
C GLU A 234 22.03 -16.11 -0.57
N MET A 235 21.63 -14.91 -0.94
CA MET A 235 21.99 -14.30 -2.22
C MET A 235 23.46 -13.91 -2.27
N THR A 236 24.10 -14.27 -3.37
CA THR A 236 25.39 -13.71 -3.77
C THR A 236 25.22 -12.37 -4.49
N ARG A 237 26.29 -11.61 -4.69
CA ARG A 237 26.24 -10.39 -5.52
C ARG A 237 25.71 -10.68 -6.94
N ALA A 238 26.11 -11.80 -7.54
CA ALA A 238 25.63 -12.19 -8.86
C ALA A 238 24.12 -12.45 -8.89
N ASP A 239 23.54 -13.03 -7.82
CA ASP A 239 22.09 -13.17 -7.68
C ASP A 239 21.40 -11.81 -7.57
N MET A 240 21.98 -10.88 -6.80
CA MET A 240 21.46 -9.53 -6.67
C MET A 240 21.44 -8.81 -8.03
N ASP A 241 22.55 -8.91 -8.79
CA ASP A 241 22.64 -8.31 -10.11
C ASP A 241 21.62 -8.90 -11.10
N ALA A 242 21.37 -10.22 -11.03
CA ALA A 242 20.35 -10.88 -11.84
C ALA A 242 18.93 -10.39 -11.46
N VAL A 243 18.63 -10.30 -10.17
CA VAL A 243 17.33 -9.79 -9.70
C VAL A 243 17.12 -8.32 -10.09
N ILE A 244 18.15 -7.47 -10.00
CA ILE A 244 18.08 -6.07 -10.48
C ILE A 244 17.71 -6.07 -11.98
N ALA A 245 18.37 -6.90 -12.79
CA ALA A 245 18.07 -6.98 -14.22
C ALA A 245 16.63 -7.45 -14.50
N ASP A 246 16.09 -8.38 -13.70
CA ASP A 246 14.71 -8.83 -13.79
C ASP A 246 13.72 -7.70 -13.46
N TYR A 247 13.98 -6.91 -12.40
CA TYR A 247 13.16 -5.75 -12.07
C TYR A 247 13.19 -4.68 -13.16
N VAL A 248 14.36 -4.39 -13.73
CA VAL A 248 14.50 -3.43 -14.84
C VAL A 248 13.69 -3.89 -16.05
N ARG A 249 13.82 -5.15 -16.47
CA ARG A 249 13.05 -5.73 -17.57
C ARG A 249 11.53 -5.64 -17.31
N ALA A 250 11.09 -6.00 -16.11
CA ALA A 250 9.67 -5.90 -15.73
C ALA A 250 9.18 -4.44 -15.73
N THR A 251 10.02 -3.48 -15.33
CA THR A 251 9.74 -2.04 -15.39
C THR A 251 9.53 -1.57 -16.84
N GLU A 252 10.40 -1.97 -17.75
CA GLU A 252 10.26 -1.66 -19.18
C GLU A 252 8.97 -2.27 -19.76
N TYR A 253 8.64 -3.49 -19.38
CA TYR A 253 7.41 -4.16 -19.80
C TYR A 253 6.15 -3.48 -19.21
N ALA A 254 6.22 -2.97 -17.98
CA ALA A 254 5.13 -2.20 -17.36
C ALA A 254 4.86 -0.89 -18.12
N ASP A 255 5.91 -0.20 -18.57
CA ASP A 255 5.76 0.99 -19.40
C ASP A 255 5.14 0.66 -20.76
N GLN A 256 5.61 -0.40 -21.41
CA GLN A 256 5.04 -0.89 -22.69
C GLN A 256 3.56 -1.32 -22.55
N ALA A 257 3.17 -1.89 -21.42
CA ALA A 257 1.79 -2.24 -21.12
C ALA A 257 0.91 -0.99 -20.84
N GLY A 258 1.51 0.18 -20.58
CA GLY A 258 0.83 1.44 -20.43
C GLY A 258 0.45 1.81 -18.99
N PHE A 259 1.02 1.18 -17.97
CA PHE A 259 0.78 1.53 -16.58
C PHE A 259 1.19 2.99 -16.28
N ASP A 260 0.44 3.66 -15.39
CA ASP A 260 0.65 5.05 -15.01
C ASP A 260 1.58 5.20 -13.80
N LEU A 261 1.65 4.20 -12.91
CA LEU A 261 2.46 4.19 -11.70
C LEU A 261 3.10 2.83 -11.51
N LEU A 262 4.38 2.83 -11.12
CA LEU A 262 5.15 1.65 -10.75
C LEU A 262 5.35 1.60 -9.24
N GLU A 263 5.06 0.46 -8.61
CA GLU A 263 5.35 0.22 -7.21
C GLU A 263 6.37 -0.90 -7.04
N ILE A 264 7.37 -0.68 -6.19
CA ILE A 264 8.31 -1.72 -5.78
C ILE A 264 7.86 -2.29 -4.44
N HIS A 265 7.68 -3.61 -4.39
CA HIS A 265 7.24 -4.29 -3.17
C HIS A 265 8.41 -4.55 -2.22
N MET A 266 8.50 -3.73 -1.16
CA MET A 266 9.52 -3.84 -0.09
C MET A 266 8.88 -4.19 1.27
N ALA A 267 7.76 -4.94 1.28
CA ALA A 267 7.00 -5.27 2.47
C ALA A 267 6.76 -6.77 2.63
N HIS A 268 6.09 -7.15 3.71
CA HIS A 268 5.46 -8.45 3.95
C HIS A 268 6.40 -9.66 3.97
N GLY A 269 7.70 -9.44 4.23
CA GLY A 269 8.69 -10.50 4.29
C GLY A 269 8.99 -11.15 2.93
N TYR A 270 8.70 -10.45 1.83
CA TYR A 270 9.16 -10.80 0.50
C TYR A 270 10.63 -10.43 0.31
N LEU A 271 11.22 -10.67 -0.85
CA LEU A 271 12.67 -10.62 -1.04
C LEU A 271 13.31 -9.33 -0.51
N LEU A 272 12.85 -8.16 -0.96
CA LEU A 272 13.43 -6.88 -0.56
C LEU A 272 13.19 -6.58 0.93
N ALA A 273 12.00 -6.92 1.45
CA ALA A 273 11.72 -6.81 2.88
C ALA A 273 12.63 -7.70 3.73
N CYS A 274 13.06 -8.86 3.21
CA CYS A 274 14.00 -9.72 3.91
C CYS A 274 15.39 -9.09 4.08
N PHE A 275 15.79 -8.20 3.19
CA PHE A 275 17.00 -7.40 3.41
C PHE A 275 16.81 -6.32 4.46
N ILE A 276 15.64 -5.67 4.47
CA ILE A 276 15.35 -4.52 5.34
C ILE A 276 15.21 -4.93 6.81
N SER A 277 14.47 -6.02 7.09
CA SER A 277 14.21 -6.45 8.47
C SER A 277 15.41 -7.13 9.12
N PRO A 278 15.79 -6.74 10.35
CA PRO A 278 16.85 -7.43 11.10
C PRO A 278 16.49 -8.86 11.49
N LEU A 279 15.19 -9.25 11.48
CA LEU A 279 14.73 -10.60 11.77
C LEU A 279 15.01 -11.60 10.63
N THR A 280 15.35 -11.11 9.45
CA THR A 280 15.52 -11.91 8.25
C THR A 280 16.82 -11.66 7.52
N ASN A 281 17.65 -10.76 8.05
CA ASN A 281 18.94 -10.38 7.52
C ASN A 281 20.03 -10.51 8.60
N GLU A 282 20.72 -11.64 8.59
CA GLU A 282 21.87 -11.93 9.45
C GLU A 282 23.22 -11.77 8.73
N ARG A 283 23.20 -11.06 7.57
CA ARG A 283 24.43 -10.83 6.77
C ARG A 283 25.46 -10.03 7.55
N THR A 284 26.73 -10.34 7.30
CA THR A 284 27.89 -9.65 7.89
C THR A 284 28.67 -8.82 6.87
N ASP A 285 28.20 -8.75 5.62
CA ASP A 285 28.74 -7.91 4.56
C ASP A 285 28.06 -6.51 4.52
N GLU A 286 28.34 -5.74 3.45
CA GLU A 286 27.77 -4.40 3.26
C GLU A 286 26.25 -4.35 3.06
N HIS A 287 25.55 -5.49 3.05
CA HIS A 287 24.10 -5.59 2.93
C HIS A 287 23.43 -6.02 4.24
N GLY A 288 24.17 -6.09 5.36
CA GLY A 288 23.68 -6.48 6.68
C GLY A 288 24.08 -5.52 7.78
N GLY A 289 23.56 -5.74 8.99
CA GLY A 289 23.84 -4.94 10.17
C GLY A 289 23.04 -3.64 10.26
N SER A 290 23.62 -2.47 9.96
CA SER A 290 22.93 -1.17 10.07
C SER A 290 21.76 -1.06 9.09
N LEU A 291 20.80 -0.17 9.37
CA LEU A 291 19.66 0.05 8.48
C LEU A 291 20.11 0.51 7.09
N GLU A 292 21.10 1.39 7.00
CA GLU A 292 21.67 1.86 5.74
C GLU A 292 22.23 0.70 4.91
N ASN A 293 22.94 -0.23 5.53
CA ASN A 293 23.45 -1.41 4.86
C ASN A 293 22.32 -2.33 4.39
N ARG A 294 21.33 -2.57 5.25
CA ARG A 294 20.15 -3.39 4.89
C ARG A 294 19.31 -2.78 3.78
N MET A 295 19.29 -1.46 3.66
CA MET A 295 18.62 -0.74 2.58
C MET A 295 19.41 -0.69 1.27
N ARG A 296 20.72 -1.01 1.26
CA ARG A 296 21.57 -0.89 0.08
C ARG A 296 21.02 -1.62 -1.13
N PHE A 297 20.77 -2.92 -1.04
CA PHE A 297 20.24 -3.70 -2.16
C PHE A 297 18.80 -3.27 -2.54
N PRO A 298 17.84 -3.08 -1.62
CA PRO A 298 16.54 -2.50 -1.96
C PRO A 298 16.60 -1.17 -2.72
N LEU A 299 17.53 -0.29 -2.36
CA LEU A 299 17.73 1.00 -3.05
C LEU A 299 18.39 0.81 -4.42
N GLU A 300 19.35 -0.12 -4.58
CA GLU A 300 19.91 -0.47 -5.89
C GLU A 300 18.81 -0.93 -6.86
N VAL A 301 17.86 -1.75 -6.39
CA VAL A 301 16.70 -2.17 -7.20
C VAL A 301 15.82 -0.96 -7.53
N PHE A 302 15.52 -0.12 -6.55
CA PHE A 302 14.68 1.06 -6.77
C PHE A 302 15.30 2.02 -7.78
N ASP A 303 16.58 2.35 -7.63
CA ASP A 303 17.31 3.27 -8.51
C ASP A 303 17.38 2.75 -9.95
N ALA A 304 17.63 1.45 -10.11
CA ALA A 304 17.65 0.82 -11.42
C ALA A 304 16.27 0.87 -12.11
N CYS A 305 15.19 0.62 -11.36
CA CYS A 305 13.83 0.76 -11.85
C CYS A 305 13.50 2.23 -12.15
N ARG A 306 13.90 3.19 -11.27
CA ARG A 306 13.67 4.62 -11.49
C ARG A 306 14.35 5.11 -12.77
N ALA A 307 15.54 4.63 -13.05
CA ALA A 307 16.29 4.96 -14.27
C ALA A 307 15.62 4.41 -15.56
N ALA A 308 14.94 3.28 -15.47
CA ALA A 308 14.24 2.65 -16.59
C ALA A 308 12.79 3.18 -16.77
N TRP A 309 12.18 3.72 -15.71
CA TRP A 309 10.81 4.21 -15.70
C TRP A 309 10.73 5.66 -16.19
N PRO A 310 9.75 6.06 -17.04
CA PRO A 310 9.64 7.44 -17.53
C PRO A 310 9.61 8.48 -16.40
N GLN A 311 10.35 9.58 -16.55
CA GLN A 311 10.49 10.61 -15.52
C GLN A 311 9.16 11.31 -15.17
N GLY A 312 8.23 11.43 -16.11
CA GLY A 312 6.90 11.99 -15.87
C GLY A 312 5.95 11.07 -15.13
N LYS A 313 6.26 9.76 -15.04
CA LYS A 313 5.45 8.77 -14.33
C LYS A 313 5.97 8.58 -12.90
N PRO A 314 5.07 8.59 -11.88
CA PRO A 314 5.47 8.38 -10.49
C PRO A 314 5.90 6.95 -10.19
N MET A 315 6.72 6.80 -9.14
CA MET A 315 7.04 5.53 -8.51
C MET A 315 6.68 5.55 -7.04
N SER A 316 6.14 4.43 -6.56
CA SER A 316 5.86 4.15 -5.16
C SER A 316 6.67 2.98 -4.64
N VAL A 317 6.76 2.90 -3.32
CA VAL A 317 7.29 1.73 -2.61
C VAL A 317 6.28 1.31 -1.55
N ARG A 318 5.96 0.01 -1.50
CA ARG A 318 5.19 -0.54 -0.39
C ARG A 318 6.14 -1.03 0.70
N VAL A 319 5.91 -0.59 1.94
CA VAL A 319 6.72 -0.92 3.11
C VAL A 319 5.90 -1.61 4.20
N SER A 320 6.55 -2.44 5.04
CA SER A 320 6.01 -2.85 6.33
C SER A 320 6.53 -1.90 7.39
N ALA A 321 5.66 -1.03 7.91
CA ALA A 321 6.03 -0.01 8.89
C ALA A 321 6.58 -0.59 10.19
N VAL A 322 6.09 -1.77 10.60
CA VAL A 322 6.55 -2.52 11.75
C VAL A 322 6.47 -4.02 11.47
N ASP A 323 7.32 -4.82 12.10
CA ASP A 323 7.28 -6.29 11.95
C ASP A 323 6.33 -6.98 12.94
N TRP A 324 5.77 -6.25 13.92
CA TRP A 324 4.94 -6.80 14.99
C TRP A 324 5.61 -7.94 15.77
N ALA A 325 6.94 -7.93 15.82
CA ALA A 325 7.76 -8.94 16.50
C ALA A 325 8.94 -8.29 17.23
N PRO A 326 9.35 -8.81 18.41
CA PRO A 326 10.49 -8.27 19.14
C PRO A 326 11.77 -8.32 18.31
N GLY A 327 12.54 -7.24 18.33
CA GLY A 327 13.79 -7.13 17.59
C GLY A 327 13.62 -6.87 16.07
N GLY A 328 12.38 -6.75 15.59
CA GLY A 328 12.09 -6.39 14.19
C GLY A 328 12.06 -4.88 13.94
N MET A 329 11.66 -4.52 12.72
CA MET A 329 11.48 -3.13 12.30
C MET A 329 10.46 -2.42 13.20
N THR A 330 10.80 -1.20 13.62
CA THR A 330 9.93 -0.28 14.36
C THR A 330 9.36 0.80 13.45
N ALA A 331 8.38 1.57 13.94
CA ALA A 331 7.83 2.70 13.21
C ALA A 331 8.89 3.78 12.93
N GLU A 332 9.81 3.98 13.87
CA GLU A 332 10.93 4.91 13.76
C GLU A 332 11.91 4.46 12.67
N ASP A 333 12.25 3.16 12.61
CA ASP A 333 13.06 2.60 11.52
C ASP A 333 12.38 2.84 10.16
N CYS A 334 11.05 2.67 10.09
CA CYS A 334 10.30 2.89 8.86
C CYS A 334 10.30 4.38 8.43
N VAL A 335 10.32 5.32 9.36
CA VAL A 335 10.50 6.75 9.06
C VAL A 335 11.86 6.97 8.40
N GLU A 336 12.93 6.33 8.88
CA GLU A 336 14.25 6.42 8.24
C GLU A 336 14.29 5.73 6.87
N VAL A 337 13.63 4.58 6.71
CA VAL A 337 13.41 3.96 5.37
C VAL A 337 12.74 4.95 4.41
N ALA A 338 11.68 5.63 4.86
CA ALA A 338 10.98 6.62 4.04
C ALA A 338 11.86 7.84 3.71
N ARG A 339 12.76 8.26 4.61
CA ARG A 339 13.75 9.32 4.33
C ARG A 339 14.72 8.92 3.23
N LEU A 340 15.23 7.70 3.29
CA LEU A 340 16.12 7.14 2.26
C LEU A 340 15.37 7.07 0.91
N LEU A 341 14.17 6.51 0.89
CA LEU A 341 13.34 6.43 -0.32
C LEU A 341 13.07 7.80 -0.94
N ARG A 342 12.73 8.80 -0.11
CA ARG A 342 12.56 10.18 -0.58
C ARG A 342 13.83 10.76 -1.22
N ALA A 343 14.99 10.49 -0.63
CA ALA A 343 16.29 10.93 -1.16
C ALA A 343 16.61 10.28 -2.52
N HIS A 344 16.04 9.10 -2.80
CA HIS A 344 16.16 8.35 -4.05
C HIS A 344 14.99 8.60 -5.03
N GLU A 345 14.25 9.72 -4.87
CA GLU A 345 13.14 10.14 -5.77
C GLU A 345 11.89 9.23 -5.73
N CYS A 346 11.61 8.55 -4.62
CA CYS A 346 10.31 7.94 -4.39
C CYS A 346 9.24 9.03 -4.24
N ASP A 347 8.14 8.90 -4.97
CA ASP A 347 7.11 9.94 -5.04
C ASP A 347 6.02 9.78 -3.96
N ILE A 348 5.76 8.54 -3.53
CA ILE A 348 4.74 8.20 -2.53
C ILE A 348 5.05 6.84 -1.89
N VAL A 349 4.74 6.68 -0.60
CA VAL A 349 4.93 5.42 0.14
C VAL A 349 3.58 4.77 0.43
N ASP A 350 3.38 3.51 0.03
CA ASP A 350 2.24 2.67 0.42
C ASP A 350 2.57 1.98 1.75
N VAL A 351 1.84 2.34 2.81
CA VAL A 351 2.21 2.01 4.19
C VAL A 351 1.38 0.85 4.71
N SER A 352 1.98 -0.34 4.71
CA SER A 352 1.44 -1.57 5.31
C SER A 352 2.16 -1.91 6.61
N ALA A 353 1.96 -3.11 7.17
CA ALA A 353 2.66 -3.58 8.36
C ALA A 353 2.71 -5.11 8.43
N GLY A 354 3.75 -5.62 9.07
CA GLY A 354 3.90 -7.04 9.42
C GLY A 354 4.18 -7.97 8.25
N GLN A 355 3.84 -9.23 8.50
CA GLN A 355 4.01 -10.41 7.63
C GLN A 355 5.48 -10.78 7.31
N THR A 356 6.42 -10.17 8.00
CA THR A 356 7.85 -10.48 7.86
C THR A 356 8.18 -11.84 8.47
N VAL A 357 7.61 -12.17 9.62
CA VAL A 357 7.81 -13.44 10.33
C VAL A 357 6.48 -14.08 10.71
N ALA A 358 6.44 -15.41 10.77
CA ALA A 358 5.21 -16.16 11.08
C ALA A 358 4.71 -15.95 12.52
N TYR A 359 5.61 -15.67 13.46
CA TYR A 359 5.30 -15.48 14.88
C TYR A 359 4.95 -14.02 15.24
N GLN A 360 4.72 -13.15 14.26
CA GLN A 360 4.26 -11.78 14.48
C GLN A 360 2.97 -11.73 15.31
N LYS A 361 2.78 -10.63 16.06
CA LYS A 361 1.57 -10.39 16.87
C LYS A 361 0.96 -9.03 16.52
N PRO A 362 0.30 -8.90 15.37
CA PRO A 362 -0.28 -7.63 14.95
C PRO A 362 -1.46 -7.24 15.83
N VAL A 363 -1.60 -5.94 16.06
CA VAL A 363 -2.77 -5.36 16.74
C VAL A 363 -3.74 -4.87 15.66
N TYR A 364 -4.67 -5.75 15.28
CA TYR A 364 -5.70 -5.40 14.29
C TYR A 364 -6.76 -4.47 14.88
N GLY A 365 -7.37 -3.68 14.03
CA GLY A 365 -8.48 -2.81 14.33
C GLY A 365 -8.80 -1.91 13.16
N ARG A 366 -9.83 -1.09 13.27
CA ARG A 366 -10.16 -0.10 12.25
C ARG A 366 -8.98 0.88 12.09
N LEU A 367 -8.55 1.10 10.84
CA LEU A 367 -7.46 2.03 10.49
C LEU A 367 -6.13 1.74 11.22
N PHE A 368 -5.85 0.45 11.51
CA PHE A 368 -4.74 0.05 12.40
C PHE A 368 -3.34 0.40 11.87
N GLN A 369 -3.19 0.70 10.58
CA GLN A 369 -1.93 1.10 9.96
C GLN A 369 -1.87 2.61 9.63
N THR A 370 -2.98 3.33 9.75
CA THR A 370 -3.07 4.74 9.32
C THR A 370 -2.13 5.65 10.11
N SER A 371 -1.90 5.37 11.40
CA SER A 371 -0.97 6.15 12.22
C SER A 371 0.47 6.11 11.71
N PHE A 372 0.89 5.01 11.08
CA PHE A 372 2.22 4.91 10.48
C PHE A 372 2.33 5.76 9.21
N ALA A 373 1.27 5.75 8.38
CA ALA A 373 1.21 6.60 7.20
C ALA A 373 1.23 8.10 7.58
N ASP A 374 0.48 8.47 8.61
CA ASP A 374 0.44 9.82 9.17
C ASP A 374 1.83 10.26 9.69
N GLN A 375 2.49 9.41 10.48
CA GLN A 375 3.83 9.68 11.01
C GLN A 375 4.85 9.90 9.88
N ILE A 376 4.90 8.99 8.89
CA ILE A 376 5.83 9.13 7.75
C ILE A 376 5.55 10.43 7.00
N ARG A 377 4.28 10.75 6.73
CA ARG A 377 3.90 11.98 6.04
C ARG A 377 4.38 13.23 6.78
N HIS A 378 4.21 13.30 8.10
CA HIS A 378 4.62 14.45 8.91
C HIS A 378 6.12 14.54 9.12
N ASP A 379 6.78 13.43 9.46
CA ASP A 379 8.20 13.44 9.85
C ASP A 379 9.14 13.51 8.64
N VAL A 380 8.70 13.00 7.48
CA VAL A 380 9.51 12.96 6.26
C VAL A 380 9.03 13.98 5.22
N GLY A 381 7.73 14.30 5.19
CA GLY A 381 7.14 15.18 4.18
C GLY A 381 7.03 14.51 2.80
N ILE A 382 6.98 13.17 2.75
CA ILE A 382 6.65 12.41 1.56
C ILE A 382 5.15 12.03 1.58
N PRO A 383 4.45 12.08 0.44
CA PRO A 383 3.08 11.56 0.37
C PRO A 383 2.99 10.10 0.79
N THR A 384 1.84 9.71 1.35
CA THR A 384 1.58 8.33 1.77
C THR A 384 0.23 7.81 1.28
N MET A 385 0.15 6.51 1.03
CA MET A 385 -1.11 5.78 0.88
C MET A 385 -1.37 5.02 2.17
N ALA A 386 -2.50 5.27 2.81
CA ALA A 386 -2.92 4.55 4.01
C ALA A 386 -3.77 3.34 3.61
N VAL A 387 -3.44 2.19 4.17
CA VAL A 387 -4.16 0.94 3.99
C VAL A 387 -4.38 0.29 5.36
N GLY A 388 -5.25 -0.70 5.44
CA GLY A 388 -5.48 -1.47 6.66
C GLY A 388 -6.81 -1.18 7.32
N ASN A 389 -7.80 -2.01 6.99
CA ASN A 389 -9.17 -1.92 7.49
C ASN A 389 -9.80 -0.52 7.31
N VAL A 390 -9.61 0.07 6.12
CA VAL A 390 -10.35 1.23 5.63
C VAL A 390 -11.67 0.69 5.06
N SER A 391 -12.76 0.81 5.81
CA SER A 391 -13.99 0.07 5.52
C SER A 391 -15.17 0.96 5.11
N SER A 392 -15.02 2.28 5.18
CA SER A 392 -16.08 3.23 4.88
C SER A 392 -15.57 4.49 4.18
N TRP A 393 -16.48 5.17 3.47
CA TRP A 393 -16.20 6.49 2.89
C TRP A 393 -15.84 7.54 3.96
N MET A 394 -16.35 7.38 5.19
CA MET A 394 -16.00 8.23 6.33
C MET A 394 -14.53 8.06 6.71
N ASP A 395 -14.01 6.83 6.64
CA ASP A 395 -12.60 6.56 6.89
C ASP A 395 -11.72 7.28 5.86
N VAL A 396 -12.09 7.18 4.58
CA VAL A 396 -11.33 7.82 3.50
C VAL A 396 -11.30 9.34 3.69
N ASN A 397 -12.45 9.98 3.94
CA ASN A 397 -12.51 11.43 4.18
C ASN A 397 -11.75 11.86 5.45
N THR A 398 -11.61 10.96 6.43
CA THR A 398 -10.86 11.25 7.67
C THR A 398 -9.34 11.16 7.45
N ILE A 399 -8.90 10.28 6.54
CA ILE A 399 -7.49 10.07 6.22
C ILE A 399 -6.95 11.19 5.33
N VAL A 400 -7.74 11.66 4.36
CA VAL A 400 -7.37 12.72 3.42
C VAL A 400 -7.34 14.09 4.08
#